data_2fd67b5562c2a7dca73ac674d8e24adc
#
_entry.id   2fd67b5562c2a7dca73ac674d8e24adc
#
_cell.length_a   1.000
_cell.length_b   1.000
_cell.length_c   1.000
_cell.angle_alpha   90.00
_cell.angle_beta   90.00
_cell.angle_gamma   90.00
#
_symmetry.space_group_name_H-M   'P 1'
#
loop_
_entity.id
_entity.type
_entity.pdbx_description
1 polymer ?
#
loop_
_entity_poly.entity_id
_entity_poly.type
_entity_poly.pdbx_seq_one_letter_code
_entity_poly.pdbx_strand_id
1 'polypeptide(L)'
;MISNFFLLINPFLIRRQAVAYQPIDYEKHTYETISRIRKETPLLANIRTLDGSVYIHAVKVRGRSTPTTYFPLKITGTRWRTLTSSADTYAIFERFTQTGERRDCWDSMFDSVSDGREPTDEDGQRLKENILRCLLGNEPTRLALCRKYFSMRDLLYIKNREIGTGCVGGKAAGMLLARNILRDEAPELYRTRIEPHDSYYIGADVFYTYGVQNGLWSSRIRMVEAADYLEYAEPIRELLLNGVFMPSIKEQFLSMLEYFGQSPIIVRSSSILEDGFGNAFAGKYESVFCPNQGSLKERYDVFERAVKQVYASTVNPDAIKYRAERKLLDRDEQMALL
;
A
#
# COMPACT_ATOMS: atom_id res chain seq x y z
N MET A 1 11.60 -7.93 -1.82
CA MET A 1 12.64 -9.00 -1.63
C MET A 1 12.27 -9.97 -0.49
N ILE A 2 11.97 -9.50 0.72
CA ILE A 2 11.59 -10.34 1.88
C ILE A 2 10.35 -11.19 1.62
N SER A 3 9.28 -10.65 1.02
CA SER A 3 8.08 -11.40 0.70
C SER A 3 8.32 -12.62 -0.20
N ASN A 4 9.26 -12.51 -1.14
CA ASN A 4 9.64 -13.62 -2.02
C ASN A 4 10.33 -14.75 -1.25
N PHE A 5 11.09 -14.41 -0.21
CA PHE A 5 11.67 -15.42 0.69
C PHE A 5 10.58 -16.30 1.30
N PHE A 6 9.51 -15.70 1.85
CA PHE A 6 8.42 -16.47 2.45
C PHE A 6 7.65 -17.32 1.44
N LEU A 7 7.45 -16.80 0.22
CA LEU A 7 6.82 -17.53 -0.88
C LEU A 7 7.57 -18.81 -1.26
N LEU A 8 8.90 -18.76 -1.25
CA LEU A 8 9.75 -19.88 -1.63
C LEU A 8 10.02 -20.84 -0.47
N ILE A 9 10.31 -20.31 0.71
CA ILE A 9 10.76 -21.10 1.85
C ILE A 9 9.60 -21.83 2.54
N ASN A 10 8.43 -21.20 2.71
CA ASN A 10 7.33 -21.85 3.44
C ASN A 10 6.85 -23.16 2.76
N PRO A 11 6.62 -23.23 1.44
CA PRO A 11 6.26 -24.49 0.78
C PRO A 11 7.35 -25.56 0.89
N PHE A 12 8.63 -25.14 0.87
CA PHE A 12 9.75 -26.06 1.05
C PHE A 12 9.79 -26.65 2.46
N LEU A 13 9.65 -25.82 3.50
CA LEU A 13 9.61 -26.24 4.89
C LEU A 13 8.42 -27.19 5.18
N ILE A 14 7.25 -26.87 4.65
CA ILE A 14 6.04 -27.70 4.79
C ILE A 14 6.29 -29.08 4.18
N ARG A 15 6.85 -29.16 2.97
CA ARG A 15 7.18 -30.45 2.32
C ARG A 15 8.20 -31.27 3.08
N ARG A 16 9.11 -30.61 3.79
CA ARG A 16 10.13 -31.25 4.64
C ARG A 16 9.66 -31.54 6.06
N GLN A 17 8.39 -31.20 6.39
CA GLN A 17 7.83 -31.31 7.75
C GLN A 17 8.71 -30.56 8.79
N ALA A 18 9.35 -29.49 8.37
CA ALA A 18 10.21 -28.67 9.20
C ALA A 18 9.45 -27.49 9.81
N VAL A 19 9.83 -27.09 11.02
CA VAL A 19 9.33 -25.91 11.70
C VAL A 19 10.42 -24.84 11.68
N ALA A 20 10.08 -23.65 11.24
CA ALA A 20 10.94 -22.49 11.30
C ALA A 20 10.24 -21.34 12.04
N TYR A 21 10.95 -20.71 12.95
CA TYR A 21 10.52 -19.49 13.63
C TYR A 21 11.17 -18.30 12.92
N GLN A 22 10.32 -17.43 12.39
CA GLN A 22 10.75 -16.28 11.59
C GLN A 22 10.23 -15.00 12.26
N PRO A 23 10.98 -14.41 13.20
CA PRO A 23 10.58 -13.18 13.85
C PRO A 23 10.53 -12.03 12.83
N ILE A 24 9.46 -11.25 12.89
CA ILE A 24 9.20 -10.12 12.01
C ILE A 24 8.90 -8.92 12.89
N ASP A 25 9.64 -7.86 12.65
CA ASP A 25 9.40 -6.58 13.26
C ASP A 25 8.48 -5.76 12.35
N TYR A 26 7.26 -5.50 12.80
CA TYR A 26 6.27 -4.76 12.00
C TYR A 26 6.75 -3.35 11.63
N GLU A 27 7.51 -2.70 12.51
CA GLU A 27 8.02 -1.34 12.29
C GLU A 27 9.08 -1.27 11.17
N LYS A 28 9.65 -2.42 10.76
CA LYS A 28 10.67 -2.51 9.70
C LYS A 28 10.13 -2.93 8.35
N HIS A 29 8.82 -3.14 8.23
CA HIS A 29 8.22 -3.66 7.02
C HIS A 29 6.98 -2.86 6.62
N THR A 30 6.78 -2.69 5.31
CA THR A 30 5.57 -2.09 4.75
C THR A 30 4.36 -3.01 4.95
N TYR A 31 3.20 -2.41 4.99
CA TYR A 31 1.93 -3.13 5.10
C TYR A 31 1.76 -4.20 4.02
N GLU A 32 2.19 -3.92 2.79
CA GLU A 32 2.23 -4.90 1.69
C GLU A 32 3.06 -6.14 2.03
N THR A 33 4.29 -5.92 2.53
CA THR A 33 5.18 -7.01 2.94
C THR A 33 4.54 -7.88 4.02
N ILE A 34 3.96 -7.27 5.05
CA ILE A 34 3.27 -7.97 6.13
C ILE A 34 2.05 -8.72 5.61
N SER A 35 1.26 -8.13 4.73
CA SER A 35 0.09 -8.77 4.12
C SER A 35 0.45 -10.02 3.31
N ARG A 36 1.52 -9.96 2.52
CA ARG A 36 2.06 -11.12 1.78
C ARG A 36 2.54 -12.23 2.71
N ILE A 37 3.33 -11.87 3.74
CA ILE A 37 3.80 -12.84 4.74
C ILE A 37 2.62 -13.50 5.45
N ARG A 38 1.61 -12.72 5.84
CA ARG A 38 0.38 -13.23 6.47
C ARG A 38 -0.34 -14.24 5.58
N LYS A 39 -0.39 -14.01 4.27
CA LYS A 39 -1.03 -14.93 3.32
C LYS A 39 -0.30 -16.26 3.25
N GLU A 40 1.01 -16.26 3.14
CA GLU A 40 1.82 -17.44 2.87
C GLU A 40 2.20 -18.24 4.14
N THR A 41 2.14 -17.61 5.31
CA THR A 41 2.53 -18.26 6.57
C THR A 41 1.37 -19.10 7.13
N PRO A 42 1.57 -20.38 7.45
CA PRO A 42 0.53 -21.24 8.01
C PRO A 42 0.18 -20.89 9.46
N LEU A 43 1.14 -20.33 10.22
CA LEU A 43 0.95 -19.87 11.59
C LEU A 43 1.54 -18.47 11.73
N LEU A 44 0.74 -17.54 12.22
CA LEU A 44 1.17 -16.19 12.58
C LEU A 44 0.74 -15.90 14.01
N ALA A 45 1.67 -15.43 14.83
CA ALA A 45 1.39 -15.03 16.20
C ALA A 45 2.06 -13.69 16.50
N ASN A 46 1.33 -12.84 17.21
CA ASN A 46 1.90 -11.63 17.80
C ASN A 46 2.53 -11.97 19.14
N ILE A 47 3.76 -11.51 19.35
CA ILE A 47 4.49 -11.67 20.62
C ILE A 47 4.73 -10.27 21.18
N ARG A 48 4.36 -10.07 22.44
CA ARG A 48 4.43 -8.77 23.11
C ARG A 48 4.92 -8.93 24.53
N THR A 49 5.64 -7.94 25.01
CA THR A 49 6.09 -7.89 26.41
C THR A 49 5.39 -6.73 27.11
N LEU A 50 4.75 -7.02 28.25
CA LEU A 50 4.07 -6.04 29.08
C LEU A 50 4.23 -6.43 30.54
N ASP A 51 4.67 -5.48 31.39
CA ASP A 51 4.85 -5.67 32.85
C ASP A 51 5.66 -6.93 33.19
N GLY A 52 6.77 -7.17 32.47
CA GLY A 52 7.63 -8.34 32.70
C GLY A 52 7.03 -9.70 32.30
N SER A 53 5.86 -9.71 31.68
CA SER A 53 5.25 -10.90 31.11
C SER A 53 5.28 -10.87 29.58
N VAL A 54 5.45 -12.02 28.97
CA VAL A 54 5.35 -12.19 27.51
C VAL A 54 3.95 -12.69 27.16
N TYR A 55 3.34 -12.09 26.16
CA TYR A 55 2.05 -12.48 25.63
C TYR A 55 2.21 -12.99 24.22
N ILE A 56 1.65 -14.15 23.92
CA ILE A 56 1.62 -14.76 22.58
C ILE A 56 0.17 -14.85 22.15
N HIS A 57 -0.18 -14.19 21.05
CA HIS A 57 -1.53 -14.21 20.50
C HIS A 57 -1.48 -14.75 19.07
N ALA A 58 -2.09 -15.93 18.85
CA ALA A 58 -2.23 -16.51 17.53
C ALA A 58 -3.21 -15.67 16.71
N VAL A 59 -2.76 -15.12 15.58
CA VAL A 59 -3.57 -14.32 14.64
C VAL A 59 -4.06 -15.18 13.49
N LYS A 60 -3.28 -16.18 13.11
CA LYS A 60 -3.60 -17.12 12.05
C LYS A 60 -3.06 -18.50 12.41
N VAL A 61 -3.90 -19.52 12.30
CA VAL A 61 -3.51 -20.92 12.42
C VAL A 61 -4.21 -21.70 11.31
N ARG A 62 -3.46 -22.33 10.42
CA ARG A 62 -4.00 -23.10 9.30
C ARG A 62 -4.12 -24.58 9.69
N GLY A 63 -5.29 -25.15 9.45
CA GLY A 63 -5.50 -26.60 9.59
C GLY A 63 -5.55 -27.13 11.03
N ARG A 64 -5.57 -26.26 12.04
CA ARG A 64 -5.69 -26.63 13.45
C ARG A 64 -6.54 -25.62 14.20
N SER A 65 -7.59 -26.08 14.87
CA SER A 65 -8.45 -25.24 15.68
C SER A 65 -8.82 -25.99 16.97
N THR A 66 -8.60 -25.31 18.10
CA THR A 66 -9.12 -25.72 19.41
C THR A 66 -9.89 -24.53 19.98
N PRO A 67 -10.79 -24.72 20.96
CA PRO A 67 -11.54 -23.61 21.55
C PRO A 67 -10.68 -22.47 22.08
N THR A 68 -9.40 -22.73 22.39
CA THR A 68 -8.46 -21.75 22.96
C THR A 68 -7.38 -21.30 21.99
N THR A 69 -7.41 -21.72 20.73
CA THR A 69 -6.33 -21.43 19.74
C THR A 69 -6.04 -19.93 19.58
N TYR A 70 -7.07 -19.11 19.61
CA TYR A 70 -6.97 -17.65 19.40
C TYR A 70 -7.01 -16.82 20.69
N PHE A 71 -6.97 -17.48 21.86
CA PHE A 71 -6.83 -16.76 23.12
C PHE A 71 -5.35 -16.42 23.39
N PRO A 72 -5.07 -15.25 23.99
CA PRO A 72 -3.71 -14.89 24.34
C PRO A 72 -3.14 -15.85 25.38
N LEU A 73 -1.89 -16.25 25.19
CA LEU A 73 -1.11 -17.01 26.15
C LEU A 73 -0.22 -16.03 26.91
N LYS A 74 -0.36 -15.97 28.22
CA LYS A 74 0.52 -15.18 29.10
C LYS A 74 1.61 -16.06 29.66
N ILE A 75 2.87 -15.59 29.56
CA ILE A 75 4.07 -16.23 30.12
C ILE A 75 4.72 -15.29 31.13
N THR A 76 4.92 -15.72 32.34
CA THR A 76 5.62 -14.97 33.40
C THR A 76 6.68 -15.88 34.01
N GLY A 77 7.95 -15.57 33.76
CA GLY A 77 9.05 -16.48 34.09
C GLY A 77 8.89 -17.83 33.41
N THR A 78 8.77 -18.92 34.18
CA THR A 78 8.56 -20.29 33.67
C THR A 78 7.08 -20.72 33.65
N ARG A 79 6.16 -19.88 34.13
CA ARG A 79 4.74 -20.19 34.19
C ARG A 79 4.01 -19.60 32.99
N TRP A 80 3.08 -20.38 32.46
CA TRP A 80 2.23 -19.93 31.37
C TRP A 80 0.76 -20.25 31.64
N ARG A 81 -0.13 -19.42 31.13
CA ARG A 81 -1.59 -19.65 31.17
C ARG A 81 -2.27 -19.04 29.96
N THR A 82 -3.32 -19.68 29.47
CA THR A 82 -4.21 -19.11 28.45
C THR A 82 -5.20 -18.17 29.12
N LEU A 83 -5.40 -16.99 28.55
CA LEU A 83 -6.34 -16.00 29.04
C LEU A 83 -7.70 -16.24 28.38
N THR A 84 -8.60 -16.90 29.09
CA THR A 84 -9.94 -17.25 28.58
C THR A 84 -11.03 -16.29 29.02
N SER A 85 -10.73 -15.42 30.00
CA SER A 85 -11.65 -14.38 30.46
C SER A 85 -11.74 -13.24 29.43
N SER A 86 -12.95 -12.86 29.02
CA SER A 86 -13.18 -11.73 28.15
C SER A 86 -12.66 -10.42 28.72
N ALA A 87 -12.77 -10.21 30.04
CA ALA A 87 -12.28 -9.03 30.72
C ALA A 87 -10.75 -8.93 30.68
N ASP A 88 -10.04 -10.04 30.97
CA ASP A 88 -8.57 -10.08 30.90
C ASP A 88 -8.08 -9.86 29.46
N THR A 89 -8.76 -10.49 28.52
CA THR A 89 -8.42 -10.38 27.09
C THR A 89 -8.61 -8.95 26.59
N TYR A 90 -9.75 -8.33 26.91
CA TYR A 90 -10.04 -6.93 26.56
C TYR A 90 -9.02 -5.97 27.16
N ALA A 91 -8.77 -6.07 28.47
CA ALA A 91 -7.83 -5.18 29.18
C ALA A 91 -6.41 -5.24 28.58
N ILE A 92 -5.98 -6.42 28.13
CA ILE A 92 -4.67 -6.59 27.49
C ILE A 92 -4.65 -6.00 26.08
N PHE A 93 -5.70 -6.24 25.28
CA PHE A 93 -5.77 -5.68 23.92
C PHE A 93 -5.91 -4.16 23.95
N GLU A 94 -6.65 -3.60 24.91
CA GLU A 94 -6.73 -2.16 25.11
C GLU A 94 -5.35 -1.56 25.44
N ARG A 95 -4.59 -2.18 26.35
CA ARG A 95 -3.22 -1.74 26.67
C ARG A 95 -2.28 -1.88 25.47
N PHE A 96 -2.41 -2.92 24.68
CA PHE A 96 -1.66 -3.07 23.44
C PHE A 96 -2.02 -1.99 22.40
N THR A 97 -3.25 -1.54 22.35
CA THR A 97 -3.68 -0.45 21.46
C THR A 97 -3.16 0.92 21.95
N GLN A 98 -3.11 1.14 23.25
CA GLN A 98 -2.60 2.38 23.86
C GLN A 98 -1.08 2.53 23.69
N THR A 99 -0.32 1.44 23.59
CA THR A 99 1.15 1.48 23.39
C THR A 99 1.58 1.79 21.94
N GLY A 100 0.67 2.21 21.08
CA GLY A 100 1.01 2.72 19.75
C GLY A 100 1.28 1.64 18.68
N GLU A 101 0.76 0.46 18.85
CA GLU A 101 1.17 -0.77 18.19
C GLU A 101 0.60 -1.05 16.80
N ARG A 102 -0.01 -0.09 16.14
CA ARG A 102 -0.40 -0.19 14.73
C ARG A 102 0.52 0.59 13.80
N ARG A 103 1.61 1.14 14.34
CA ARG A 103 2.58 1.90 13.54
C ARG A 103 3.44 0.94 12.76
N ASP A 104 3.34 1.01 11.47
CA ASP A 104 4.28 0.35 10.57
C ASP A 104 5.51 1.24 10.31
N CYS A 105 6.43 0.81 9.46
CA CYS A 105 7.60 1.61 9.11
C CYS A 105 7.23 2.92 8.41
N TRP A 106 6.05 2.98 7.78
CA TRP A 106 5.54 4.15 7.10
C TRP A 106 5.16 5.24 8.10
N ASP A 107 4.33 4.89 9.09
CA ASP A 107 3.92 5.82 10.15
C ASP A 107 5.14 6.29 10.97
N SER A 108 6.03 5.37 11.35
CA SER A 108 7.25 5.71 12.10
C SER A 108 8.16 6.67 11.35
N MET A 109 8.26 6.53 10.02
CA MET A 109 9.07 7.39 9.16
C MET A 109 8.54 8.83 9.15
N PHE A 110 7.22 9.01 9.09
CA PHE A 110 6.60 10.34 9.05
C PHE A 110 6.42 10.98 10.43
N ASP A 111 6.23 10.21 11.48
CA ASP A 111 6.12 10.73 12.85
C ASP A 111 7.37 11.50 13.29
N SER A 112 8.54 11.03 12.89
CA SER A 112 9.82 11.66 13.23
C SER A 112 10.05 13.02 12.55
N VAL A 113 9.26 13.36 11.53
CA VAL A 113 9.35 14.61 10.75
C VAL A 113 8.03 15.38 10.72
N SER A 114 7.13 15.09 11.65
CA SER A 114 5.75 15.64 11.68
C SER A 114 5.67 17.16 11.78
N ASP A 115 6.74 17.84 12.23
CA ASP A 115 6.80 19.30 12.29
C ASP A 115 7.07 19.99 10.93
N GLY A 116 7.37 19.20 9.90
CA GLY A 116 7.60 19.69 8.53
C GLY A 116 8.83 20.55 8.34
N ARG A 117 9.77 20.54 9.29
CA ARG A 117 11.03 21.26 9.17
C ARG A 117 12.00 20.52 8.25
N GLU A 118 12.81 21.29 7.53
CA GLU A 118 13.89 20.70 6.76
C GLU A 118 14.95 20.13 7.70
N PRO A 119 15.40 18.88 7.46
CA PRO A 119 16.41 18.26 8.28
C PRO A 119 17.78 18.92 8.08
N THR A 120 18.50 19.13 9.18
CA THR A 120 19.82 19.77 9.19
C THR A 120 20.96 18.79 9.44
N ASP A 121 20.66 17.61 9.98
CA ASP A 121 21.62 16.55 10.26
C ASP A 121 21.59 15.42 9.20
N GLU A 122 22.60 14.56 9.24
CA GLU A 122 22.74 13.47 8.27
C GLU A 122 21.61 12.43 8.37
N ASP A 123 21.13 12.15 9.58
CA ASP A 123 20.09 11.14 9.77
C ASP A 123 18.74 11.62 9.24
N GLY A 124 18.42 12.89 9.48
CA GLY A 124 17.23 13.52 8.90
C GLY A 124 17.31 13.65 7.38
N GLN A 125 18.47 13.94 6.82
CA GLN A 125 18.67 13.97 5.36
C GLN A 125 18.48 12.57 4.74
N ARG A 126 19.00 11.53 5.38
CA ARG A 126 18.75 10.12 4.98
C ARG A 126 17.27 9.77 5.06
N LEU A 127 16.60 10.21 6.11
CA LEU A 127 15.17 9.99 6.27
C LEU A 127 14.37 10.67 5.17
N LYS A 128 14.65 11.94 4.85
CA LYS A 128 14.04 12.66 3.73
C LYS A 128 14.26 11.93 2.41
N GLU A 129 15.46 11.44 2.16
CA GLU A 129 15.78 10.65 0.96
C GLU A 129 14.95 9.35 0.90
N ASN A 130 14.78 8.66 2.01
CA ASN A 130 13.96 7.46 2.08
C ASN A 130 12.48 7.77 1.80
N ILE A 131 11.94 8.84 2.37
CA ILE A 131 10.58 9.30 2.12
C ILE A 131 10.38 9.64 0.64
N LEU A 132 11.30 10.39 0.03
CA LEU A 132 11.26 10.71 -1.40
C LEU A 132 11.20 9.44 -2.26
N ARG A 133 12.04 8.44 -1.96
CA ARG A 133 12.07 7.16 -2.69
C ARG A 133 10.78 6.37 -2.52
N CYS A 134 10.26 6.33 -1.31
CA CYS A 134 9.03 5.60 -1.01
C CYS A 134 7.81 6.23 -1.69
N LEU A 135 7.67 7.56 -1.62
CA LEU A 135 6.52 8.28 -2.19
C LEU A 135 6.60 8.46 -3.71
N LEU A 136 7.78 8.82 -4.24
CA LEU A 136 7.94 9.31 -5.62
C LEU A 136 8.70 8.33 -6.52
N GLY A 137 9.17 7.21 -5.96
CA GLY A 137 9.88 6.15 -6.70
C GLY A 137 11.39 6.41 -6.84
N ASN A 138 12.07 5.41 -7.44
CA ASN A 138 13.54 5.33 -7.48
C ASN A 138 14.16 5.69 -8.84
N GLU A 139 13.38 6.28 -9.76
CA GLU A 139 13.94 6.68 -11.07
C GLU A 139 14.96 7.80 -10.87
N PRO A 140 16.25 7.61 -11.30
CA PRO A 140 17.33 8.49 -10.90
C PRO A 140 17.15 9.96 -11.31
N THR A 141 16.66 10.22 -12.54
CA THR A 141 16.48 11.58 -13.07
C THR A 141 15.37 12.31 -12.33
N ARG A 142 14.22 11.66 -12.13
CA ARG A 142 13.11 12.20 -11.36
C ARG A 142 13.51 12.45 -9.91
N LEU A 143 14.19 11.48 -9.29
CA LEU A 143 14.63 11.60 -7.91
C LEU A 143 15.60 12.77 -7.69
N ALA A 144 16.52 13.03 -8.64
CA ALA A 144 17.40 14.18 -8.59
C ALA A 144 16.63 15.52 -8.61
N LEU A 145 15.58 15.61 -9.44
CA LEU A 145 14.69 16.77 -9.46
C LEU A 145 13.86 16.87 -8.17
N CYS A 146 13.36 15.74 -7.68
CA CYS A 146 12.59 15.71 -6.45
C CYS A 146 13.42 16.19 -5.23
N ARG A 147 14.68 15.82 -5.14
CA ARG A 147 15.59 16.33 -4.09
C ARG A 147 15.70 17.87 -4.10
N LYS A 148 15.69 18.47 -5.30
CA LYS A 148 15.79 19.91 -5.45
C LYS A 148 14.50 20.64 -5.09
N TYR A 149 13.35 20.11 -5.51
CA TYR A 149 12.09 20.85 -5.51
C TYR A 149 11.06 20.41 -4.47
N PHE A 150 11.29 19.32 -3.71
CA PHE A 150 10.38 18.91 -2.65
C PHE A 150 10.94 19.26 -1.28
N SER A 151 10.18 20.07 -0.55
CA SER A 151 10.39 20.30 0.88
C SER A 151 9.80 19.17 1.71
N MET A 152 10.18 19.08 2.98
CA MET A 152 9.55 18.15 3.94
C MET A 152 8.04 18.41 4.06
N ARG A 153 7.62 19.67 4.00
CA ARG A 153 6.19 20.05 4.00
C ARG A 153 5.43 19.50 2.79
N ASP A 154 6.05 19.48 1.61
CA ASP A 154 5.46 18.90 0.41
C ASP A 154 5.25 17.39 0.58
N LEU A 155 6.21 16.69 1.20
CA LEU A 155 6.12 15.26 1.46
C LEU A 155 5.03 14.93 2.50
N LEU A 156 4.93 15.71 3.56
CA LEU A 156 3.85 15.60 4.53
C LEU A 156 2.47 15.92 3.93
N TYR A 157 2.40 16.89 3.01
CA TYR A 157 1.17 17.16 2.28
C TYR A 157 0.70 15.94 1.49
N ILE A 158 1.61 15.25 0.79
CA ILE A 158 1.31 14.02 0.07
C ILE A 158 0.81 12.96 1.05
N LYS A 159 1.53 12.71 2.15
CA LYS A 159 1.17 11.73 3.17
C LYS A 159 -0.24 11.98 3.73
N ASN A 160 -0.58 13.22 4.00
CA ASN A 160 -1.89 13.58 4.55
C ASN A 160 -3.05 13.42 3.55
N ARG A 161 -2.76 13.28 2.27
CA ARG A 161 -3.69 13.06 1.18
C ARG A 161 -3.59 11.66 0.59
N GLU A 162 -2.80 10.80 1.20
CA GLU A 162 -2.61 9.44 0.75
C GLU A 162 -3.55 8.47 1.45
N ILE A 163 -4.14 7.59 0.66
CA ILE A 163 -4.93 6.44 1.10
C ILE A 163 -4.06 5.20 0.96
N GLY A 164 -3.91 4.45 2.02
CA GLY A 164 -2.91 3.40 2.11
C GLY A 164 -1.51 3.94 2.27
N THR A 165 -0.53 3.32 1.67
CA THR A 165 0.90 3.67 1.75
C THR A 165 1.61 3.41 0.42
N GLY A 166 2.87 3.86 0.30
CA GLY A 166 3.74 3.49 -0.80
C GLY A 166 3.92 4.58 -1.84
N CYS A 167 4.19 4.19 -3.08
CA CYS A 167 4.43 5.14 -4.15
C CYS A 167 3.10 5.72 -4.68
N VAL A 168 3.06 7.03 -4.89
CA VAL A 168 1.90 7.71 -5.51
C VAL A 168 1.86 7.59 -7.04
N GLY A 169 2.89 6.97 -7.62
CA GLY A 169 3.00 6.68 -9.04
C GLY A 169 3.55 7.81 -9.90
N GLY A 170 3.78 7.49 -11.17
CA GLY A 170 4.49 8.38 -12.10
C GLY A 170 3.73 9.65 -12.42
N LYS A 171 2.45 9.54 -12.73
CA LYS A 171 1.60 10.68 -13.11
C LYS A 171 1.45 11.69 -11.94
N ALA A 172 1.14 11.18 -10.74
CA ALA A 172 1.03 12.03 -9.56
C ALA A 172 2.39 12.69 -9.21
N ALA A 173 3.47 11.91 -9.22
CA ALA A 173 4.82 12.44 -8.95
C ALA A 173 5.24 13.50 -9.97
N GLY A 174 4.95 13.27 -11.27
CA GLY A 174 5.24 14.24 -12.34
C GLY A 174 4.46 15.54 -12.19
N MET A 175 3.16 15.44 -11.90
CA MET A 175 2.30 16.60 -11.67
C MET A 175 2.75 17.42 -10.45
N LEU A 176 3.05 16.76 -9.34
CA LEU A 176 3.54 17.41 -8.12
C LEU A 176 4.91 18.07 -8.34
N LEU A 177 5.81 17.41 -9.05
CA LEU A 177 7.12 17.95 -9.41
C LEU A 177 6.99 19.19 -10.29
N ALA A 178 6.16 19.13 -11.34
CA ALA A 178 5.91 20.28 -12.22
C ALA A 178 5.36 21.48 -11.44
N ARG A 179 4.41 21.23 -10.53
CA ARG A 179 3.86 22.26 -9.63
C ARG A 179 4.96 22.91 -8.77
N ASN A 180 5.81 22.10 -8.16
CA ASN A 180 6.86 22.60 -7.29
C ASN A 180 7.95 23.37 -8.07
N ILE A 181 8.31 22.90 -9.27
CA ILE A 181 9.21 23.65 -10.18
C ILE A 181 8.62 25.03 -10.51
N LEU A 182 7.35 25.10 -10.91
CA LEU A 182 6.69 26.37 -11.22
C LEU A 182 6.60 27.28 -10.00
N ARG A 183 6.34 26.74 -8.83
CA ARG A 183 6.32 27.52 -7.59
C ARG A 183 7.68 28.17 -7.29
N ASP A 184 8.76 27.44 -7.49
CA ASP A 184 10.09 27.86 -7.09
C ASP A 184 10.80 28.69 -8.18
N GLU A 185 10.63 28.33 -9.46
CA GLU A 185 11.32 29.00 -10.58
C GLU A 185 10.50 30.14 -11.21
N ALA A 186 9.17 30.13 -11.04
CA ALA A 186 8.28 31.15 -11.61
C ALA A 186 7.15 31.53 -10.62
N PRO A 187 7.48 32.06 -9.43
CA PRO A 187 6.51 32.25 -8.33
C PRO A 187 5.37 33.22 -8.70
N GLU A 188 5.62 34.23 -9.49
CA GLU A 188 4.57 35.15 -9.96
C GLU A 188 3.59 34.46 -10.91
N LEU A 189 4.08 33.67 -11.86
CA LEU A 189 3.25 32.87 -12.77
C LEU A 189 2.43 31.85 -11.96
N TYR A 190 3.08 31.17 -11.02
CA TYR A 190 2.40 30.20 -10.15
C TYR A 190 1.25 30.85 -9.38
N ARG A 191 1.51 31.98 -8.72
CA ARG A 191 0.51 32.65 -7.88
C ARG A 191 -0.67 33.24 -8.68
N THR A 192 -0.44 33.70 -9.92
CA THR A 192 -1.44 34.44 -10.70
C THR A 192 -2.16 33.60 -11.75
N ARG A 193 -1.59 32.45 -12.18
CA ARG A 193 -2.08 31.67 -13.32
C ARG A 193 -2.32 30.20 -13.02
N ILE A 194 -1.79 29.69 -11.92
CA ILE A 194 -1.97 28.28 -11.56
C ILE A 194 -3.05 28.18 -10.49
N GLU A 195 -4.11 27.50 -10.81
CA GLU A 195 -5.15 27.11 -9.85
C GLU A 195 -4.74 25.79 -9.20
N PRO A 196 -4.57 25.73 -7.86
CA PRO A 196 -4.27 24.50 -7.19
C PRO A 196 -5.49 23.56 -7.27
N HIS A 197 -5.30 22.38 -7.85
CA HIS A 197 -6.30 21.34 -7.82
C HIS A 197 -6.16 20.51 -6.54
N ASP A 198 -7.28 20.03 -6.05
CA ASP A 198 -7.35 19.21 -4.87
C ASP A 198 -7.33 17.73 -5.26
N SER A 199 -6.40 16.96 -4.71
CA SER A 199 -6.19 15.56 -5.08
C SER A 199 -5.91 14.70 -3.86
N TYR A 200 -6.39 13.47 -3.91
CA TYR A 200 -5.97 12.37 -3.06
C TYR A 200 -5.17 11.37 -3.86
N TYR A 201 -4.31 10.63 -3.19
CA TYR A 201 -3.42 9.64 -3.79
C TYR A 201 -3.74 8.28 -3.18
N ILE A 202 -4.10 7.30 -4.01
CA ILE A 202 -4.22 5.92 -3.53
C ILE A 202 -2.87 5.26 -3.79
N GLY A 203 -2.14 4.99 -2.72
CA GLY A 203 -0.78 4.44 -2.79
C GLY A 203 -0.73 3.07 -3.45
N ALA A 204 0.40 2.74 -4.05
CA ALA A 204 0.57 1.49 -4.79
C ALA A 204 0.39 0.23 -3.93
N ASP A 205 0.55 0.30 -2.61
CA ASP A 205 0.33 -0.83 -1.71
C ASP A 205 -1.14 -1.25 -1.65
N VAL A 206 -2.08 -0.31 -1.88
CA VAL A 206 -3.52 -0.63 -1.95
C VAL A 206 -3.79 -1.60 -3.09
N PHE A 207 -3.19 -1.40 -4.27
CA PHE A 207 -3.29 -2.33 -5.39
C PHE A 207 -2.71 -3.71 -5.04
N TYR A 208 -1.54 -3.73 -4.41
CA TYR A 208 -0.89 -4.98 -4.02
C TYR A 208 -1.68 -5.73 -2.94
N THR A 209 -2.12 -5.01 -1.92
CA THR A 209 -2.93 -5.60 -0.83
C THR A 209 -4.26 -6.13 -1.37
N TYR A 210 -4.91 -5.36 -2.25
CA TYR A 210 -6.11 -5.78 -2.95
C TYR A 210 -5.87 -7.06 -3.76
N GLY A 211 -4.79 -7.11 -4.53
CA GLY A 211 -4.40 -8.28 -5.31
C GLY A 211 -4.10 -9.51 -4.46
N VAL A 212 -3.39 -9.34 -3.34
CA VAL A 212 -3.07 -10.42 -2.39
C VAL A 212 -4.35 -10.98 -1.78
N GLN A 213 -5.23 -10.11 -1.29
CA GLN A 213 -6.48 -10.48 -0.63
C GLN A 213 -7.41 -11.25 -1.57
N ASN A 214 -7.48 -10.87 -2.83
CA ASN A 214 -8.39 -11.44 -3.82
C ASN A 214 -7.75 -12.55 -4.70
N GLY A 215 -6.55 -13.02 -4.36
CA GLY A 215 -5.91 -14.16 -5.05
C GLY A 215 -5.31 -13.85 -6.42
N LEU A 216 -5.15 -12.57 -6.78
CA LEU A 216 -4.65 -12.10 -8.08
C LEU A 216 -3.24 -12.63 -8.41
N TRP A 217 -2.35 -12.68 -7.43
CA TRP A 217 -0.93 -12.93 -7.67
C TRP A 217 -0.60 -14.28 -8.28
N SER A 218 -1.32 -15.32 -7.89
CA SER A 218 -1.14 -16.65 -8.49
C SER A 218 -1.48 -16.68 -9.98
N SER A 219 -2.55 -15.97 -10.37
CA SER A 219 -2.95 -15.85 -11.77
C SER A 219 -1.99 -14.98 -12.57
N ARG A 220 -1.47 -13.93 -11.96
CA ARG A 220 -0.51 -13.03 -12.59
C ARG A 220 0.85 -13.69 -12.84
N ILE A 221 1.35 -14.49 -11.90
CA ILE A 221 2.59 -15.25 -12.10
C ILE A 221 2.41 -16.21 -13.30
N ARG A 222 1.29 -16.94 -13.36
CA ARG A 222 0.99 -17.82 -14.49
C ARG A 222 0.91 -17.06 -15.81
N MET A 223 0.32 -15.87 -15.81
CA MET A 223 0.25 -15.02 -17.01
C MET A 223 1.64 -14.66 -17.54
N VAL A 224 2.57 -14.27 -16.67
CA VAL A 224 3.94 -13.90 -17.09
C VAL A 224 4.72 -15.09 -17.62
N GLU A 225 4.46 -16.31 -17.11
CA GLU A 225 5.12 -17.55 -17.50
C GLU A 225 4.48 -18.22 -18.73
N ALA A 226 3.28 -17.78 -19.13
CA ALA A 226 2.52 -18.39 -20.21
C ALA A 226 3.05 -18.01 -21.60
N ALA A 227 2.97 -18.94 -22.55
CA ALA A 227 3.28 -18.67 -23.94
C ALA A 227 2.29 -17.67 -24.58
N ASP A 228 1.02 -17.75 -24.21
CA ASP A 228 -0.02 -16.76 -24.55
C ASP A 228 -0.52 -16.09 -23.26
N TYR A 229 0.06 -14.95 -22.95
CA TYR A 229 -0.29 -14.15 -21.76
C TYR A 229 -1.70 -13.51 -21.86
N LEU A 230 -2.28 -13.38 -23.06
CA LEU A 230 -3.61 -12.80 -23.25
C LEU A 230 -4.72 -13.74 -22.77
N GLU A 231 -4.49 -15.05 -22.76
CA GLU A 231 -5.45 -16.04 -22.26
C GLU A 231 -5.79 -15.83 -20.78
N TYR A 232 -4.86 -15.28 -20.02
CA TYR A 232 -5.04 -15.00 -18.59
C TYR A 232 -5.63 -13.61 -18.31
N ALA A 233 -5.78 -12.75 -19.30
CA ALA A 233 -6.20 -11.37 -19.12
C ALA A 233 -7.62 -11.27 -18.55
N GLU A 234 -8.59 -11.99 -19.13
CA GLU A 234 -9.98 -11.91 -18.69
C GLU A 234 -10.22 -12.51 -17.29
N PRO A 235 -9.71 -13.69 -16.93
CA PRO A 235 -9.79 -14.18 -15.55
C PRO A 235 -9.20 -13.22 -14.51
N ILE A 236 -8.08 -12.56 -14.81
CA ILE A 236 -7.47 -11.56 -13.93
C ILE A 236 -8.36 -10.32 -13.85
N ARG A 237 -8.91 -9.88 -14.96
CA ARG A 237 -9.81 -8.74 -15.02
C ARG A 237 -11.06 -8.95 -14.17
N GLU A 238 -11.66 -10.12 -14.24
CA GLU A 238 -12.80 -10.48 -13.38
C GLU A 238 -12.45 -10.47 -11.90
N LEU A 239 -11.27 -10.99 -11.51
CA LEU A 239 -10.80 -10.92 -10.12
C LEU A 239 -10.65 -9.47 -9.65
N LEU A 240 -10.13 -8.58 -10.50
CA LEU A 240 -9.96 -7.16 -10.18
C LEU A 240 -11.31 -6.43 -10.08
N LEU A 241 -12.29 -6.76 -10.89
CA LEU A 241 -13.61 -6.13 -10.84
C LEU A 241 -14.46 -6.60 -9.66
N ASN A 242 -14.34 -7.87 -9.26
CA ASN A 242 -15.18 -8.49 -8.24
C ASN A 242 -14.52 -8.61 -6.86
N GLY A 243 -13.27 -8.21 -6.71
CA GLY A 243 -12.55 -8.25 -5.44
C GLY A 243 -13.13 -7.33 -4.37
N VAL A 244 -12.63 -7.48 -3.14
CA VAL A 244 -13.09 -6.72 -1.97
C VAL A 244 -11.88 -5.99 -1.37
N PHE A 245 -12.07 -4.70 -1.04
CA PHE A 245 -11.07 -3.92 -0.31
C PHE A 245 -11.07 -4.26 1.19
N MET A 246 -9.92 -4.10 1.82
CA MET A 246 -9.82 -4.22 3.27
C MET A 246 -10.69 -3.16 3.97
N PRO A 247 -11.26 -3.47 5.15
CA PRO A 247 -12.08 -2.53 5.90
C PRO A 247 -11.38 -1.19 6.17
N SER A 248 -10.09 -1.19 6.50
CA SER A 248 -9.30 0.01 6.75
C SER A 248 -9.16 0.92 5.52
N ILE A 249 -9.06 0.36 4.32
CA ILE A 249 -9.03 1.12 3.06
C ILE A 249 -10.42 1.68 2.74
N LYS A 250 -11.45 0.87 2.98
CA LYS A 250 -12.84 1.32 2.82
C LYS A 250 -13.17 2.53 3.70
N GLU A 251 -12.73 2.53 4.96
CA GLU A 251 -12.89 3.65 5.88
C GLU A 251 -12.19 4.92 5.37
N GLN A 252 -10.97 4.79 4.82
CA GLN A 252 -10.24 5.90 4.23
C GLN A 252 -10.93 6.44 2.96
N PHE A 253 -11.50 5.57 2.11
CA PHE A 253 -12.31 6.00 0.96
C PHE A 253 -13.54 6.78 1.39
N LEU A 254 -14.25 6.33 2.42
CA LEU A 254 -15.41 7.03 2.96
C LEU A 254 -15.03 8.42 3.49
N SER A 255 -13.93 8.52 4.25
CA SER A 255 -13.43 9.80 4.77
C SER A 255 -13.04 10.77 3.65
N MET A 256 -12.41 10.29 2.58
CA MET A 256 -12.11 11.09 1.39
C MET A 256 -13.40 11.59 0.69
N LEU A 257 -14.39 10.72 0.53
CA LEU A 257 -15.66 11.08 -0.08
C LEU A 257 -16.45 12.10 0.76
N GLU A 258 -16.37 12.01 2.07
CA GLU A 258 -16.94 13.03 2.98
C GLU A 258 -16.23 14.36 2.80
N TYR A 259 -14.89 14.35 2.69
CA TYR A 259 -14.11 15.55 2.43
C TYR A 259 -14.51 16.25 1.11
N PHE A 260 -14.64 15.51 0.01
CA PHE A 260 -15.04 16.06 -1.29
C PHE A 260 -16.54 16.46 -1.36
N GLY A 261 -17.36 15.99 -0.42
CA GLY A 261 -18.81 16.23 -0.45
C GLY A 261 -19.44 15.74 -1.74
N GLN A 262 -20.15 16.61 -2.45
CA GLN A 262 -20.84 16.29 -3.71
C GLN A 262 -20.04 16.77 -4.96
N SER A 263 -18.75 17.12 -4.80
CA SER A 263 -17.93 17.55 -5.93
C SER A 263 -17.61 16.37 -6.84
N PRO A 264 -17.70 16.51 -8.17
CA PRO A 264 -17.31 15.46 -9.09
C PRO A 264 -15.84 15.06 -8.92
N ILE A 265 -15.55 13.78 -9.06
CA ILE A 265 -14.22 13.19 -8.90
C ILE A 265 -13.85 12.47 -10.18
N ILE A 266 -12.57 12.52 -10.56
CA ILE A 266 -12.00 11.64 -11.57
C ILE A 266 -10.98 10.71 -10.89
N VAL A 267 -11.13 9.40 -11.11
CA VAL A 267 -10.14 8.40 -10.71
C VAL A 267 -9.23 8.13 -11.89
N ARG A 268 -7.93 8.37 -11.72
CA ARG A 268 -6.93 8.23 -12.79
C ARG A 268 -5.83 7.27 -12.38
N SER A 269 -5.38 6.46 -13.32
CA SER A 269 -4.17 5.65 -13.16
C SER A 269 -2.95 6.55 -12.89
N SER A 270 -2.06 6.07 -12.03
CA SER A 270 -0.77 6.68 -11.73
C SER A 270 0.28 5.58 -11.52
N SER A 271 0.43 4.70 -12.50
CA SER A 271 1.45 3.65 -12.43
C SER A 271 2.85 4.26 -12.44
N ILE A 272 3.80 3.58 -11.81
CA ILE A 272 5.21 3.98 -11.88
C ILE A 272 5.76 3.89 -13.32
N LEU A 273 5.11 3.11 -14.18
CA LEU A 273 5.44 2.98 -15.60
C LEU A 273 4.91 4.13 -16.44
N GLU A 274 3.94 4.92 -15.94
CA GLU A 274 3.40 6.08 -16.63
C GLU A 274 4.30 7.30 -16.41
N ASP A 275 4.41 8.13 -17.44
CA ASP A 275 5.15 9.39 -17.44
C ASP A 275 6.62 9.24 -16.96
N GLY A 276 7.22 8.07 -17.24
CA GLY A 276 8.63 7.81 -17.01
C GLY A 276 9.52 8.38 -18.13
N PHE A 277 10.75 8.77 -17.80
CA PHE A 277 11.73 9.18 -18.79
C PHE A 277 11.98 8.03 -19.79
N GLY A 278 11.65 8.26 -21.07
CA GLY A 278 11.84 7.30 -22.16
C GLY A 278 10.68 6.32 -22.43
N ASN A 279 9.64 6.31 -21.61
CA ASN A 279 8.45 5.50 -21.84
C ASN A 279 7.18 6.34 -21.66
N ALA A 280 6.48 6.60 -22.76
CA ALA A 280 5.17 7.23 -22.74
C ALA A 280 4.09 6.13 -22.66
N PHE A 281 3.49 5.94 -21.50
CA PHE A 281 2.40 4.97 -21.28
C PHE A 281 1.01 5.63 -21.44
N ALA A 282 0.96 6.75 -22.14
CA ALA A 282 -0.24 7.56 -22.28
C ALA A 282 -1.41 6.79 -22.90
N GLY A 283 -2.58 6.88 -22.28
CA GLY A 283 -3.83 6.32 -22.77
C GLY A 283 -3.92 4.79 -22.74
N LYS A 284 -3.03 4.09 -22.04
CA LYS A 284 -3.07 2.62 -21.90
C LYS A 284 -3.90 2.15 -20.73
N TYR A 285 -3.98 2.95 -19.69
CA TYR A 285 -4.83 2.70 -18.55
C TYR A 285 -6.01 3.67 -18.52
N GLU A 286 -7.07 3.25 -17.86
CA GLU A 286 -8.32 3.98 -17.83
C GLU A 286 -8.29 5.15 -16.84
N SER A 287 -9.19 6.11 -17.11
CA SER A 287 -9.59 7.17 -16.17
C SER A 287 -11.11 7.19 -16.12
N VAL A 288 -11.68 7.21 -14.91
CA VAL A 288 -13.12 7.07 -14.69
C VAL A 288 -13.66 8.29 -13.98
N PHE A 289 -14.67 8.94 -14.57
CA PHE A 289 -15.38 10.04 -13.94
C PHE A 289 -16.47 9.51 -13.00
N CYS A 290 -16.48 10.04 -11.78
CA CYS A 290 -17.50 9.79 -10.77
C CYS A 290 -18.29 11.06 -10.56
N PRO A 291 -19.61 11.09 -10.82
CA PRO A 291 -20.44 12.25 -10.52
C PRO A 291 -20.44 12.65 -9.05
N ASN A 292 -20.19 11.70 -8.15
CA ASN A 292 -20.10 11.87 -6.71
C ASN A 292 -21.34 12.53 -6.10
N GLN A 293 -22.52 12.13 -6.57
CA GLN A 293 -23.82 12.65 -6.13
C GLN A 293 -24.62 11.58 -5.37
N GLY A 294 -25.50 12.01 -4.48
CA GLY A 294 -26.36 11.12 -3.70
C GLY A 294 -25.86 10.87 -2.28
N SER A 295 -26.34 9.82 -1.66
CA SER A 295 -25.92 9.40 -0.32
C SER A 295 -24.45 8.95 -0.32
N LEU A 296 -23.81 8.97 0.86
CA LEU A 296 -22.43 8.53 1.02
C LEU A 296 -22.22 7.08 0.51
N LYS A 297 -23.22 6.22 0.73
CA LYS A 297 -23.19 4.84 0.25
C LYS A 297 -23.20 4.76 -1.28
N GLU A 298 -24.11 5.48 -1.93
CA GLU A 298 -24.17 5.49 -3.41
C GLU A 298 -22.89 6.06 -4.01
N ARG A 299 -22.34 7.14 -3.44
CA ARG A 299 -21.06 7.72 -3.84
C ARG A 299 -19.91 6.73 -3.68
N TYR A 300 -19.88 6.01 -2.55
CA TYR A 300 -18.89 4.97 -2.30
C TYR A 300 -18.99 3.84 -3.32
N ASP A 301 -20.19 3.34 -3.60
CA ASP A 301 -20.38 2.22 -4.55
C ASP A 301 -19.94 2.60 -5.98
N VAL A 302 -20.14 3.87 -6.38
CA VAL A 302 -19.67 4.40 -7.68
C VAL A 302 -18.15 4.54 -7.68
N PHE A 303 -17.58 5.12 -6.62
CA PHE A 303 -16.14 5.32 -6.49
C PHE A 303 -15.38 4.01 -6.43
N GLU A 304 -15.85 3.05 -5.62
CA GLU A 304 -15.23 1.71 -5.54
C GLU A 304 -15.18 1.01 -6.89
N ARG A 305 -16.28 1.08 -7.66
CA ARG A 305 -16.31 0.54 -9.03
C ARG A 305 -15.31 1.24 -9.94
N ALA A 306 -15.18 2.56 -9.85
CA ALA A 306 -14.22 3.31 -10.63
C ALA A 306 -12.77 2.89 -10.33
N VAL A 307 -12.43 2.75 -9.05
CA VAL A 307 -11.11 2.24 -8.63
C VAL A 307 -10.84 0.85 -9.21
N LYS A 308 -11.81 -0.06 -9.09
CA LYS A 308 -11.71 -1.42 -9.65
C LYS A 308 -11.56 -1.42 -11.18
N GLN A 309 -12.27 -0.55 -11.90
CA GLN A 309 -12.14 -0.41 -13.35
C GLN A 309 -10.73 0.05 -13.74
N VAL A 310 -10.18 1.05 -13.03
CA VAL A 310 -8.82 1.50 -13.30
C VAL A 310 -7.82 0.39 -12.99
N TYR A 311 -7.99 -0.36 -11.90
CA TYR A 311 -7.14 -1.53 -11.61
C TYR A 311 -7.28 -2.61 -12.69
N ALA A 312 -8.48 -2.90 -13.16
CA ALA A 312 -8.74 -3.87 -14.21
C ALA A 312 -8.11 -3.46 -15.55
N SER A 313 -7.95 -2.16 -15.81
CA SER A 313 -7.30 -1.68 -17.03
C SER A 313 -5.82 -2.08 -17.15
N THR A 314 -5.18 -2.52 -16.06
CA THR A 314 -3.82 -3.08 -16.11
C THR A 314 -3.70 -4.32 -16.97
N VAL A 315 -4.79 -5.04 -17.17
CA VAL A 315 -4.85 -6.24 -17.99
C VAL A 315 -5.67 -6.06 -19.27
N ASN A 316 -5.95 -4.82 -19.67
CA ASN A 316 -6.50 -4.55 -21.00
C ASN A 316 -5.52 -5.04 -22.08
N PRO A 317 -6.00 -5.65 -23.17
CA PRO A 317 -5.14 -6.22 -24.21
C PRO A 317 -4.10 -5.24 -24.76
N ASP A 318 -4.46 -3.98 -24.95
CA ASP A 318 -3.54 -2.95 -25.44
C ASP A 318 -2.45 -2.58 -24.40
N ALA A 319 -2.78 -2.60 -23.12
CA ALA A 319 -1.81 -2.36 -22.05
C ALA A 319 -0.82 -3.53 -21.92
N ILE A 320 -1.33 -4.76 -22.01
CA ILE A 320 -0.50 -5.98 -21.99
C ILE A 320 0.42 -6.03 -23.21
N LYS A 321 -0.13 -5.85 -24.44
CA LYS A 321 0.67 -5.83 -25.68
C LYS A 321 1.78 -4.80 -25.63
N TYR A 322 1.46 -3.58 -25.21
CA TYR A 322 2.46 -2.52 -25.06
C TYR A 322 3.58 -2.90 -24.09
N ARG A 323 3.24 -3.50 -22.95
CA ARG A 323 4.25 -3.98 -21.98
C ARG A 323 5.10 -5.11 -22.55
N ALA A 324 4.49 -6.04 -23.30
CA ALA A 324 5.20 -7.11 -23.97
C ALA A 324 6.23 -6.57 -24.98
N GLU A 325 5.82 -5.66 -25.85
CA GLU A 325 6.67 -5.01 -26.87
C GLU A 325 7.85 -4.25 -26.23
N ARG A 326 7.65 -3.68 -25.04
CA ARG A 326 8.67 -2.91 -24.29
C ARG A 326 9.47 -3.75 -23.31
N LYS A 327 9.25 -5.07 -23.25
CA LYS A 327 9.88 -5.99 -22.28
C LYS A 327 9.64 -5.55 -20.82
N LEU A 328 8.39 -5.16 -20.52
CA LEU A 328 7.95 -4.68 -19.21
C LEU A 328 6.93 -5.63 -18.56
N LEU A 329 6.66 -6.82 -19.13
CA LEU A 329 5.69 -7.78 -18.56
C LEU A 329 6.09 -8.31 -17.19
N ASP A 330 7.41 -8.47 -16.97
CA ASP A 330 8.02 -8.89 -15.71
C ASP A 330 8.14 -7.76 -14.70
N ARG A 331 8.00 -6.51 -15.15
CA ARG A 331 8.03 -5.35 -14.27
C ARG A 331 6.70 -5.13 -13.58
N ASP A 332 6.82 -4.73 -12.35
CA ASP A 332 5.69 -4.41 -11.50
C ASP A 332 5.09 -3.05 -11.89
N GLU A 333 3.77 -2.97 -12.11
CA GLU A 333 3.10 -1.72 -12.47
C GLU A 333 3.10 -0.71 -11.35
N GLN A 334 3.22 -1.15 -10.10
CA GLN A 334 3.03 -0.29 -8.93
C GLN A 334 1.86 0.68 -9.16
N MET A 335 0.66 0.10 -9.37
CA MET A 335 -0.52 0.87 -9.74
C MET A 335 -1.02 1.68 -8.55
N ALA A 336 -0.61 2.94 -8.51
CA ALA A 336 -1.23 3.97 -7.69
C ALA A 336 -2.35 4.67 -8.45
N LEU A 337 -3.21 5.41 -7.77
CA LEU A 337 -4.25 6.22 -8.40
C LEU A 337 -4.19 7.67 -7.89
N LEU A 338 -4.68 8.55 -8.73
CA LEU A 338 -4.82 9.97 -8.49
C LEU A 338 -6.29 10.37 -8.65
#